data_ee8fab52cd0ec14a66c1aebbafe5d603
#
_entry.id   ee8fab52cd0ec14a66c1aebbafe5d603
#
_cell.length_a   1.000
_cell.length_b   1.000
_cell.length_c   1.000
_cell.angle_alpha   90.00
_cell.angle_beta   90.00
_cell.angle_gamma   90.00
#
_symmetry.space_group_name_H-M   'P 1'
#
loop_
_entity.id
_entity.type
_entity.pdbx_description
1 polymer ?
#
loop_
_entity_poly.entity_id
_entity_poly.type
_entity_poly.pdbx_seq_one_letter_code
_entity_poly.pdbx_strand_id
1 'polypeptide(L)'
;MSAVLALTSCNDFLDKYPKYGVDPESEVTNEIAVALTTACYKTLQSSNMYNQRIWSLDIIAGNSEVGAGGGTDGLETVQASNFIAQSDNGFALYVWRSPWVGIGRCNIVLSNLPSASISNEIKTRCMGEAYFLRAHYYYILVRLYGGVPLRLEPFEPGESADIARNTVDEVYAQILSDCKNAVNMLPPKSSYGDADRGRACKEAAMAMLADIYLTLAPNHRDYYNEVVTLCNNIAAM
;
A
#
# COMPACT_ATOMS: atom_id res chain seq x y z
N MET A 1 60.51 -16.24 22.06
CA MET A 1 59.70 -16.59 20.90
C MET A 1 58.24 -16.46 21.29
N SER A 2 57.62 -15.34 20.93
CA SER A 2 56.20 -15.10 21.21
C SER A 2 55.38 -15.56 19.98
N ALA A 3 54.51 -16.56 20.16
CA ALA A 3 53.61 -17.03 19.12
C ALA A 3 52.41 -16.06 19.01
N VAL A 4 52.31 -15.38 17.89
CA VAL A 4 51.11 -14.60 17.50
C VAL A 4 50.08 -15.56 16.99
N LEU A 5 49.00 -15.82 17.76
CA LEU A 5 47.81 -16.53 17.31
C LEU A 5 47.01 -15.58 16.41
N ALA A 6 47.04 -15.81 15.09
CA ALA A 6 46.16 -15.15 14.15
C ALA A 6 44.75 -15.75 14.31
N LEU A 7 43.84 -15.00 14.91
CA LEU A 7 42.39 -15.34 14.92
C LEU A 7 41.82 -15.00 13.53
N THR A 8 41.75 -16.00 12.65
CA THR A 8 40.96 -15.88 11.42
C THR A 8 39.47 -15.99 11.80
N SER A 9 38.79 -14.84 11.88
CA SER A 9 37.33 -14.80 12.00
C SER A 9 36.71 -15.25 10.67
N CYS A 10 35.91 -16.34 10.68
CA CYS A 10 35.10 -16.72 9.55
C CYS A 10 33.89 -15.77 9.50
N ASN A 11 33.90 -14.79 8.61
CA ASN A 11 32.77 -13.85 8.43
C ASN A 11 31.52 -14.55 7.89
N ASP A 12 31.67 -15.59 7.05
CA ASP A 12 30.54 -16.27 6.37
C ASP A 12 29.64 -17.09 7.30
N PHE A 13 30.04 -17.36 8.56
CA PHE A 13 29.23 -18.17 9.48
C PHE A 13 28.04 -17.40 10.06
N LEU A 14 28.12 -16.07 10.13
CA LEU A 14 27.07 -15.20 10.68
C LEU A 14 26.15 -14.65 9.59
N ASP A 15 26.59 -14.63 8.34
CA ASP A 15 25.79 -14.20 7.20
C ASP A 15 24.84 -15.32 6.75
N LYS A 16 23.79 -15.54 7.53
CA LYS A 16 22.73 -16.48 7.18
C LYS A 16 21.59 -15.73 6.51
N TYR A 17 21.52 -15.84 5.20
CA TYR A 17 20.31 -15.44 4.47
C TYR A 17 19.10 -16.25 4.93
N PRO A 18 17.92 -15.63 5.09
CA PRO A 18 16.73 -16.36 5.47
C PRO A 18 16.43 -17.47 4.43
N LYS A 19 16.20 -18.70 4.89
CA LYS A 19 15.90 -19.85 4.04
C LYS A 19 14.66 -19.66 3.14
N TYR A 20 13.86 -18.65 3.45
CA TYR A 20 12.64 -18.28 2.74
C TYR A 20 12.63 -16.75 2.58
N GLY A 21 13.25 -16.26 1.53
CA GLY A 21 13.30 -14.83 1.20
C GLY A 21 14.10 -14.62 -0.08
N VAL A 22 13.87 -13.49 -0.72
CA VAL A 22 14.71 -13.05 -1.84
C VAL A 22 15.99 -12.50 -1.23
N ASP A 23 17.14 -13.03 -1.66
CA ASP A 23 18.42 -12.47 -1.32
C ASP A 23 18.48 -11.02 -1.84
N PRO A 24 18.76 -10.03 -0.98
CA PRO A 24 18.86 -8.63 -1.41
C PRO A 24 19.89 -8.38 -2.51
N GLU A 25 20.92 -9.26 -2.61
CA GLU A 25 21.97 -9.18 -3.64
C GLU A 25 21.61 -10.01 -4.89
N SER A 26 20.51 -10.78 -4.88
CA SER A 26 20.11 -11.57 -6.03
C SER A 26 19.58 -10.68 -7.17
N GLU A 27 19.94 -11.04 -8.40
CA GLU A 27 19.39 -10.40 -9.59
C GLU A 27 17.85 -10.59 -9.63
N VAL A 28 17.11 -9.51 -9.87
CA VAL A 28 15.65 -9.57 -9.97
C VAL A 28 15.24 -10.31 -11.23
N THR A 29 14.61 -11.48 -11.10
CA THR A 29 13.99 -12.23 -12.20
C THR A 29 12.51 -11.85 -12.37
N ASN A 30 11.87 -12.34 -13.44
CA ASN A 30 10.43 -12.18 -13.66
C ASN A 30 9.60 -12.72 -12.48
N GLU A 31 9.97 -13.89 -11.96
CA GLU A 31 9.29 -14.56 -10.84
C GLU A 31 9.46 -13.75 -9.54
N ILE A 32 10.67 -13.24 -9.30
CA ILE A 32 10.96 -12.38 -8.15
C ILE A 32 10.14 -11.08 -8.22
N ALA A 33 10.07 -10.45 -9.39
CA ALA A 33 9.28 -9.24 -9.60
C ALA A 33 7.79 -9.46 -9.28
N VAL A 34 7.22 -10.57 -9.76
CA VAL A 34 5.82 -10.95 -9.46
C VAL A 34 5.64 -11.27 -7.98
N ALA A 35 6.59 -11.95 -7.33
CA ALA A 35 6.52 -12.28 -5.91
C ALA A 35 6.59 -11.03 -5.03
N LEU A 36 7.50 -10.08 -5.30
CA LEU A 36 7.61 -8.79 -4.61
C LEU A 36 6.30 -7.99 -4.74
N THR A 37 5.73 -7.95 -5.95
CA THR A 37 4.46 -7.28 -6.20
C THR A 37 3.30 -7.96 -5.47
N THR A 38 3.27 -9.28 -5.43
CA THR A 38 2.27 -10.04 -4.67
C THR A 38 2.36 -9.75 -3.15
N ALA A 39 3.57 -9.54 -2.64
CA ALA A 39 3.76 -9.15 -1.25
C ALA A 39 3.13 -7.78 -0.92
N CYS A 40 2.98 -6.87 -1.90
CA CYS A 40 2.26 -5.61 -1.71
C CYS A 40 0.78 -5.83 -1.39
N TYR A 41 0.12 -6.81 -2.01
CA TYR A 41 -1.28 -7.16 -1.73
C TYR A 41 -1.49 -7.82 -0.37
N LYS A 42 -0.48 -8.52 0.16
CA LYS A 42 -0.61 -9.26 1.42
C LYS A 42 -1.06 -8.37 2.58
N THR A 43 -0.67 -7.09 2.57
CA THR A 43 -1.08 -6.14 3.62
C THR A 43 -2.60 -5.96 3.66
N LEU A 44 -3.29 -5.99 2.52
CA LEU A 44 -4.76 -5.85 2.46
C LEU A 44 -5.48 -6.99 3.20
N GLN A 45 -4.88 -8.18 3.24
CA GLN A 45 -5.44 -9.37 3.91
C GLN A 45 -5.17 -9.41 5.42
N SER A 46 -4.44 -8.42 5.96
CA SER A 46 -4.18 -8.34 7.39
C SER A 46 -5.47 -8.13 8.18
N SER A 47 -5.56 -8.70 9.38
CA SER A 47 -6.64 -8.42 10.34
C SER A 47 -6.72 -6.94 10.70
N ASN A 48 -5.61 -6.21 10.60
CA ASN A 48 -5.57 -4.77 10.82
C ASN A 48 -6.06 -3.94 9.61
N MET A 49 -6.42 -4.61 8.50
CA MET A 49 -6.96 -4.03 7.28
C MET A 49 -8.32 -4.66 6.93
N TYR A 50 -8.50 -5.14 5.70
CA TYR A 50 -9.78 -5.63 5.19
C TYR A 50 -10.24 -6.96 5.78
N ASN A 51 -9.36 -7.75 6.41
CA ASN A 51 -9.80 -8.98 7.07
C ASN A 51 -10.61 -8.71 8.35
N GLN A 52 -10.47 -7.53 9.00
CA GLN A 52 -11.24 -7.19 10.21
C GLN A 52 -11.42 -5.68 10.43
N ARG A 53 -10.34 -4.91 10.62
CA ARG A 53 -10.41 -3.55 11.19
C ARG A 53 -11.08 -2.51 10.27
N ILE A 54 -10.93 -2.60 8.97
CA ILE A 54 -11.57 -1.67 8.03
C ILE A 54 -13.10 -1.78 8.07
N TRP A 55 -13.66 -2.95 8.42
CA TRP A 55 -15.11 -3.09 8.59
C TRP A 55 -15.67 -2.25 9.74
N SER A 56 -14.83 -1.91 10.71
CA SER A 56 -15.23 -1.00 11.79
C SER A 56 -15.64 0.38 11.29
N LEU A 57 -15.24 0.77 10.08
CA LEU A 57 -15.70 2.03 9.46
C LEU A 57 -17.20 2.02 9.19
N ASP A 58 -17.80 0.88 8.85
CA ASP A 58 -19.26 0.77 8.68
C ASP A 58 -20.01 0.97 10.01
N ILE A 59 -19.41 0.52 11.11
CA ILE A 59 -19.95 0.72 12.46
C ILE A 59 -19.83 2.19 12.86
N ILE A 60 -18.67 2.81 12.60
CA ILE A 60 -18.43 4.23 12.87
C ILE A 60 -19.37 5.11 12.03
N ALA A 61 -19.68 4.70 10.78
CA ALA A 61 -20.62 5.37 9.91
C ALA A 61 -22.10 5.13 10.27
N GLY A 62 -22.40 4.27 11.26
CA GLY A 62 -23.75 3.97 11.72
C GLY A 62 -24.51 2.98 10.81
N ASN A 63 -23.83 2.30 9.88
CA ASN A 63 -24.45 1.31 8.99
C ASN A 63 -24.61 -0.07 9.65
N SER A 64 -23.87 -0.33 10.72
CA SER A 64 -23.91 -1.56 11.48
C SER A 64 -23.55 -1.32 12.95
N GLU A 65 -23.73 -2.35 13.79
CA GLU A 65 -23.42 -2.30 15.21
C GLU A 65 -22.50 -3.46 15.61
N VAL A 66 -21.74 -3.28 16.69
CA VAL A 66 -21.01 -4.38 17.31
C VAL A 66 -22.06 -5.27 17.97
N GLY A 67 -22.27 -6.48 17.41
CA GLY A 67 -23.19 -7.47 17.98
C GLY A 67 -22.55 -8.19 19.16
N ALA A 68 -23.37 -8.86 19.97
CA ALA A 68 -23.05 -9.77 21.05
C ALA A 68 -21.92 -9.35 22.06
N GLY A 69 -21.97 -9.84 23.27
CA GLY A 69 -20.87 -9.65 24.23
C GLY A 69 -21.08 -8.56 25.29
N GLY A 70 -22.25 -7.96 25.36
CA GLY A 70 -22.61 -7.07 26.49
C GLY A 70 -21.71 -5.84 26.66
N GLY A 71 -21.15 -5.33 25.56
CA GLY A 71 -20.35 -4.10 25.56
C GLY A 71 -18.86 -4.28 25.86
N THR A 72 -18.37 -5.52 25.98
CA THR A 72 -16.94 -5.82 26.21
C THR A 72 -16.22 -6.29 24.95
N ASP A 73 -16.96 -6.89 24.01
CA ASP A 73 -16.40 -7.32 22.73
C ASP A 73 -16.34 -6.12 21.76
N GLY A 74 -15.22 -5.99 21.07
CA GLY A 74 -15.01 -4.90 20.14
C GLY A 74 -15.00 -3.48 20.76
N LEU A 75 -14.62 -3.36 22.04
CA LEU A 75 -14.63 -2.11 22.80
C LEU A 75 -13.97 -0.94 22.05
N GLU A 76 -12.86 -1.18 21.36
CA GLU A 76 -12.16 -0.16 20.57
C GLU A 76 -13.04 0.40 19.44
N THR A 77 -13.81 -0.47 18.78
CA THR A 77 -14.75 -0.09 17.72
C THR A 77 -15.96 0.64 18.30
N VAL A 78 -16.49 0.18 19.42
CA VAL A 78 -17.60 0.85 20.14
C VAL A 78 -17.17 2.25 20.59
N GLN A 79 -15.95 2.41 21.12
CA GLN A 79 -15.42 3.73 21.47
C GLN A 79 -15.30 4.65 20.27
N ALA A 80 -14.81 4.11 19.13
CA ALA A 80 -14.69 4.90 17.90
C ALA A 80 -16.06 5.30 17.34
N SER A 81 -17.06 4.40 17.33
CA SER A 81 -18.41 4.68 16.84
C SER A 81 -19.17 5.69 17.70
N ASN A 82 -18.90 5.71 19.00
CA ASN A 82 -19.48 6.68 19.94
C ASN A 82 -18.69 8.00 20.03
N PHE A 83 -17.62 8.15 19.22
CA PHE A 83 -16.74 9.32 19.23
C PHE A 83 -16.08 9.61 20.58
N ILE A 84 -15.82 8.56 21.38
CA ILE A 84 -15.15 8.64 22.69
C ILE A 84 -13.80 7.91 22.70
N ALA A 85 -13.25 7.61 21.51
CA ALA A 85 -11.95 6.96 21.38
C ALA A 85 -10.85 7.82 22.02
N GLN A 86 -10.00 7.19 22.82
CA GLN A 86 -8.83 7.80 23.42
C GLN A 86 -7.61 7.64 22.50
N SER A 87 -6.51 8.33 22.83
CA SER A 87 -5.27 8.32 22.04
C SER A 87 -4.60 6.96 21.96
N ASP A 88 -4.93 6.03 22.86
CA ASP A 88 -4.45 4.64 22.91
C ASP A 88 -5.40 3.64 22.25
N ASN A 89 -6.46 4.12 21.57
CA ASN A 89 -7.44 3.27 20.91
C ASN A 89 -6.77 2.39 19.85
N GLY A 90 -6.90 1.07 20.00
CA GLY A 90 -6.24 0.09 19.14
C GLY A 90 -6.72 0.14 17.68
N PHE A 91 -7.99 0.49 17.41
CA PHE A 91 -8.47 0.66 16.03
C PHE A 91 -7.64 1.73 15.30
N ALA A 92 -7.50 2.92 15.88
CA ALA A 92 -6.73 4.01 15.29
C ALA A 92 -5.25 3.62 15.09
N LEU A 93 -4.65 2.93 16.07
CA LEU A 93 -3.26 2.51 16.00
C LEU A 93 -3.00 1.47 14.90
N TYR A 94 -3.85 0.44 14.79
CA TYR A 94 -3.63 -0.66 13.84
C TYR A 94 -3.90 -0.25 12.40
N VAL A 95 -4.93 0.55 12.17
CA VAL A 95 -5.24 1.10 10.83
C VAL A 95 -4.17 2.13 10.40
N TRP A 96 -3.54 2.82 11.35
CA TRP A 96 -2.36 3.64 11.07
C TRP A 96 -1.16 2.81 10.62
N ARG A 97 -0.80 1.78 11.39
CA ARG A 97 0.45 1.01 11.16
C ARG A 97 0.47 0.19 9.89
N SER A 98 -0.65 -0.44 9.57
CA SER A 98 -0.68 -1.44 8.49
C SER A 98 -0.42 -0.88 7.09
N PRO A 99 -0.99 0.27 6.67
CA PRO A 99 -0.69 0.86 5.37
C PRO A 99 0.79 1.14 5.14
N TRP A 100 1.55 1.53 6.19
CA TRP A 100 2.99 1.78 6.07
C TRP A 100 3.78 0.54 5.66
N VAL A 101 3.38 -0.64 6.12
CA VAL A 101 3.97 -1.91 5.66
C VAL A 101 3.71 -2.12 4.17
N GLY A 102 2.50 -1.81 3.70
CA GLY A 102 2.15 -1.88 2.29
C GLY A 102 2.94 -0.88 1.44
N ILE A 103 3.03 0.38 1.89
CA ILE A 103 3.81 1.44 1.24
C ILE A 103 5.28 1.04 1.11
N GLY A 104 5.89 0.53 2.19
CA GLY A 104 7.28 0.08 2.17
C GLY A 104 7.52 -1.02 1.12
N ARG A 105 6.61 -2.00 1.01
CA ARG A 105 6.69 -3.05 -0.02
C ARG A 105 6.54 -2.49 -1.43
N CYS A 106 5.61 -1.54 -1.64
CA CYS A 106 5.44 -0.87 -2.93
C CYS A 106 6.70 -0.08 -3.31
N ASN A 107 7.32 0.61 -2.35
CA ASN A 107 8.56 1.35 -2.59
C ASN A 107 9.70 0.42 -3.02
N ILE A 108 9.83 -0.77 -2.41
CA ILE A 108 10.81 -1.79 -2.84
C ILE A 108 10.60 -2.18 -4.31
N VAL A 109 9.36 -2.43 -4.73
CA VAL A 109 9.04 -2.74 -6.13
C VAL A 109 9.42 -1.58 -7.04
N LEU A 110 9.00 -0.35 -6.69
CA LEU A 110 9.20 0.85 -7.51
C LEU A 110 10.67 1.29 -7.59
N SER A 111 11.49 0.97 -6.58
CA SER A 111 12.92 1.25 -6.56
C SER A 111 13.73 0.22 -7.37
N ASN A 112 13.40 -1.07 -7.25
CA ASN A 112 14.22 -2.14 -7.83
C ASN A 112 13.87 -2.46 -9.29
N LEU A 113 12.60 -2.41 -9.68
CA LEU A 113 12.19 -2.87 -11.01
C LEU A 113 12.65 -1.98 -12.18
N PRO A 114 12.78 -0.65 -12.07
CA PRO A 114 13.24 0.17 -13.19
C PRO A 114 14.56 -0.29 -13.81
N SER A 115 15.53 -0.68 -12.99
CA SER A 115 16.87 -1.13 -13.40
C SER A 115 16.95 -2.64 -13.68
N ALA A 116 15.93 -3.43 -13.33
CA ALA A 116 15.96 -4.88 -13.47
C ALA A 116 15.95 -5.33 -14.93
N SER A 117 16.75 -6.37 -15.25
CA SER A 117 16.84 -7.00 -16.57
C SER A 117 15.75 -8.06 -16.77
N ILE A 118 14.48 -7.64 -16.74
CA ILE A 118 13.28 -8.49 -16.87
C ILE A 118 12.43 -8.08 -18.07
N SER A 119 11.42 -8.89 -18.41
CA SER A 119 10.52 -8.53 -19.51
C SER A 119 9.79 -7.21 -19.24
N ASN A 120 9.69 -6.37 -20.27
CA ASN A 120 9.03 -5.06 -20.16
C ASN A 120 7.55 -5.19 -19.77
N GLU A 121 6.88 -6.23 -20.21
CA GLU A 121 5.48 -6.51 -19.89
C GLU A 121 5.32 -6.73 -18.39
N ILE A 122 6.12 -7.63 -17.80
CA ILE A 122 6.10 -7.93 -16.36
C ILE A 122 6.52 -6.70 -15.56
N LYS A 123 7.60 -6.01 -15.97
CA LYS A 123 8.07 -4.78 -15.34
C LYS A 123 6.96 -3.74 -15.26
N THR A 124 6.34 -3.41 -16.40
CA THR A 124 5.30 -2.39 -16.50
C THR A 124 4.08 -2.76 -15.65
N ARG A 125 3.62 -4.02 -15.72
CA ARG A 125 2.50 -4.50 -14.93
C ARG A 125 2.80 -4.42 -13.43
N CYS A 126 3.92 -4.97 -12.98
CA CYS A 126 4.30 -4.98 -11.56
C CYS A 126 4.46 -3.57 -10.98
N MET A 127 5.06 -2.66 -11.73
CA MET A 127 5.15 -1.25 -11.33
C MET A 127 3.77 -0.59 -11.28
N GLY A 128 2.90 -0.85 -12.25
CA GLY A 128 1.52 -0.36 -12.27
C GLY A 128 0.72 -0.85 -11.05
N GLU A 129 0.85 -2.12 -10.68
CA GLU A 129 0.24 -2.70 -9.48
C GLU A 129 0.78 -2.04 -8.19
N ALA A 130 2.09 -1.80 -8.12
CA ALA A 130 2.73 -1.15 -6.97
C ALA A 130 2.28 0.31 -6.81
N TYR A 131 2.17 1.08 -7.91
CA TYR A 131 1.62 2.43 -7.89
C TYR A 131 0.15 2.44 -7.43
N PHE A 132 -0.69 1.56 -7.97
CA PHE A 132 -2.08 1.42 -7.55
C PHE A 132 -2.21 1.17 -6.05
N LEU A 133 -1.45 0.20 -5.52
CA LEU A 133 -1.50 -0.18 -4.11
C LEU A 133 -0.93 0.92 -3.20
N ARG A 134 0.15 1.60 -3.61
CA ARG A 134 0.71 2.71 -2.83
C ARG A 134 -0.27 3.87 -2.73
N ALA A 135 -0.91 4.23 -3.85
CA ALA A 135 -1.98 5.22 -3.86
C ALA A 135 -3.12 4.83 -2.93
N HIS A 136 -3.56 3.56 -2.97
CA HIS A 136 -4.62 3.05 -2.11
C HIS A 136 -4.27 3.15 -0.62
N TYR A 137 -3.05 2.78 -0.23
CA TYR A 137 -2.60 2.89 1.16
C TYR A 137 -2.55 4.35 1.64
N TYR A 138 -2.00 5.26 0.83
CA TYR A 138 -2.01 6.69 1.16
C TYR A 138 -3.43 7.26 1.19
N TYR A 139 -4.33 6.79 0.34
CA TYR A 139 -5.72 7.23 0.33
C TYR A 139 -6.47 6.84 1.60
N ILE A 140 -6.21 5.65 2.15
CA ILE A 140 -6.71 5.25 3.47
C ILE A 140 -6.15 6.18 4.55
N LEU A 141 -4.84 6.42 4.55
CA LEU A 141 -4.17 7.23 5.55
C LEU A 141 -4.67 8.68 5.55
N VAL A 142 -4.75 9.33 4.39
CA VAL A 142 -5.15 10.73 4.29
C VAL A 142 -6.61 10.95 4.68
N ARG A 143 -7.49 10.01 4.34
CA ARG A 143 -8.92 10.10 4.71
C ARG A 143 -9.17 9.95 6.20
N LEU A 144 -8.37 9.16 6.89
CA LEU A 144 -8.55 8.87 8.32
C LEU A 144 -7.73 9.80 9.22
N TYR A 145 -6.56 10.26 8.78
CA TYR A 145 -5.60 10.98 9.63
C TYR A 145 -5.23 12.38 9.11
N GLY A 146 -5.77 12.78 7.96
CA GLY A 146 -5.39 14.04 7.31
C GLY A 146 -4.00 13.97 6.67
N GLY A 147 -3.21 15.03 6.76
CA GLY A 147 -1.84 15.02 6.28
C GLY A 147 -1.00 13.95 6.99
N VAL A 148 -0.13 13.28 6.25
CA VAL A 148 0.77 12.20 6.74
C VAL A 148 2.15 12.35 6.11
N PRO A 149 3.22 11.76 6.69
CA PRO A 149 4.51 11.76 6.04
C PRO A 149 4.44 11.11 4.64
N LEU A 150 5.08 11.70 3.64
CA LEU A 150 5.27 11.07 2.33
C LEU A 150 6.62 10.37 2.32
N ARG A 151 6.57 9.03 2.26
CA ARG A 151 7.74 8.21 2.06
C ARG A 151 7.61 7.45 0.74
N LEU A 152 8.49 7.78 -0.20
CA LEU A 152 8.43 7.26 -1.57
C LEU A 152 9.56 6.30 -1.90
N GLU A 153 10.54 6.19 -1.01
CA GLU A 153 11.70 5.32 -1.13
C GLU A 153 11.67 4.20 -0.07
N PRO A 154 12.35 3.08 -0.29
CA PRO A 154 12.56 2.06 0.73
C PRO A 154 13.17 2.64 2.00
N PHE A 155 12.97 1.95 3.13
CA PHE A 155 13.58 2.32 4.40
C PHE A 155 15.01 1.75 4.46
N GLU A 156 15.99 2.62 4.68
CA GLU A 156 17.39 2.20 4.85
C GLU A 156 17.70 1.84 6.30
N PRO A 157 18.49 0.77 6.55
CA PRO A 157 18.90 0.41 7.89
C PRO A 157 19.60 1.58 8.59
N GLY A 158 19.11 1.93 9.79
CA GLY A 158 19.68 3.05 10.59
C GLY A 158 19.13 4.43 10.23
N GLU A 159 18.26 4.55 9.25
CA GLU A 159 17.58 5.79 8.93
C GLU A 159 16.57 6.17 10.04
N SER A 160 16.49 7.47 10.34
CA SER A 160 15.50 7.98 11.31
C SER A 160 14.06 7.77 10.78
N ALA A 161 13.20 7.25 11.64
CA ALA A 161 11.76 7.18 11.38
C ALA A 161 11.05 8.52 11.63
N ASP A 162 11.76 9.54 12.10
CA ASP A 162 11.20 10.86 12.38
C ASP A 162 11.11 11.69 11.10
N ILE A 163 10.01 11.49 10.37
CA ILE A 163 9.70 12.18 9.12
C ILE A 163 8.56 13.16 9.39
N ALA A 164 8.74 14.42 8.99
CA ALA A 164 7.71 15.44 9.13
C ALA A 164 6.43 15.09 8.37
N ARG A 165 5.30 15.50 8.92
CA ARG A 165 3.98 15.35 8.29
C ARG A 165 3.87 16.28 7.07
N ASN A 166 3.46 15.75 5.95
CA ASN A 166 3.06 16.52 4.77
C ASN A 166 1.62 17.02 4.91
N THR A 167 1.29 18.05 4.17
CA THR A 167 -0.07 18.58 4.08
C THR A 167 -1.02 17.60 3.38
N VAL A 168 -2.32 17.76 3.60
CA VAL A 168 -3.35 16.97 2.91
C VAL A 168 -3.22 17.10 1.39
N ASP A 169 -2.98 18.32 0.89
CA ASP A 169 -2.87 18.60 -0.54
C ASP A 169 -1.65 17.91 -1.16
N GLU A 170 -0.50 17.91 -0.47
CA GLU A 170 0.70 17.20 -0.93
C GLU A 170 0.47 15.70 -1.00
N VAL A 171 -0.21 15.12 0.00
CA VAL A 171 -0.54 13.69 0.01
C VAL A 171 -1.49 13.35 -1.14
N TYR A 172 -2.54 14.13 -1.38
CA TYR A 172 -3.43 13.92 -2.53
C TYR A 172 -2.72 14.12 -3.88
N ALA A 173 -1.81 15.05 -3.99
CA ALA A 173 -0.99 15.23 -5.20
C ALA A 173 -0.18 13.97 -5.51
N GLN A 174 0.42 13.34 -4.49
CA GLN A 174 1.14 12.07 -4.64
C GLN A 174 0.20 10.91 -5.01
N ILE A 175 -0.96 10.82 -4.35
CA ILE A 175 -1.98 9.80 -4.66
C ILE A 175 -2.42 9.90 -6.12
N LEU A 176 -2.73 11.11 -6.60
CA LEU A 176 -3.12 11.37 -7.99
C LEU A 176 -2.00 10.99 -8.98
N SER A 177 -0.74 11.29 -8.64
CA SER A 177 0.43 10.90 -9.44
C SER A 177 0.52 9.37 -9.56
N ASP A 178 0.46 8.66 -8.45
CA ASP A 178 0.52 7.19 -8.42
C ASP A 178 -0.66 6.56 -9.17
N CYS A 179 -1.89 7.07 -9.01
CA CYS A 179 -3.06 6.58 -9.74
C CYS A 179 -2.92 6.76 -11.25
N LYS A 180 -2.42 7.92 -11.71
CA LYS A 180 -2.19 8.17 -13.13
C LYS A 180 -1.14 7.22 -13.70
N ASN A 181 -0.05 6.98 -12.96
CA ASN A 181 0.96 5.98 -13.35
C ASN A 181 0.33 4.59 -13.45
N ALA A 182 -0.50 4.19 -12.48
CA ALA A 182 -1.20 2.92 -12.51
C ALA A 182 -2.12 2.78 -13.74
N VAL A 183 -2.93 3.81 -14.06
CA VAL A 183 -3.81 3.82 -15.26
C VAL A 183 -3.01 3.66 -16.55
N ASN A 184 -1.82 4.27 -16.62
CA ASN A 184 -0.97 4.20 -17.81
C ASN A 184 -0.25 2.86 -17.96
N MET A 185 0.08 2.20 -16.85
CA MET A 185 0.93 1.00 -16.83
C MET A 185 0.13 -0.30 -16.75
N LEU A 186 -1.04 -0.29 -16.11
CA LEU A 186 -1.84 -1.51 -15.93
C LEU A 186 -2.52 -1.94 -17.23
N PRO A 187 -2.50 -3.25 -17.53
CA PRO A 187 -3.26 -3.81 -18.63
C PRO A 187 -4.75 -3.82 -18.32
N PRO A 188 -5.63 -3.90 -19.34
CA PRO A 188 -7.06 -4.07 -19.14
C PRO A 188 -7.38 -5.43 -18.52
N LYS A 189 -8.49 -5.50 -17.76
CA LYS A 189 -8.94 -6.73 -17.09
C LYS A 189 -9.06 -7.92 -18.04
N SER A 190 -9.47 -7.68 -19.28
CA SER A 190 -9.65 -8.70 -20.31
C SER A 190 -8.36 -9.40 -20.72
N SER A 191 -7.19 -8.83 -20.45
CA SER A 191 -5.88 -9.45 -20.75
C SER A 191 -5.36 -10.36 -19.63
N TYR A 192 -6.00 -10.39 -18.45
CA TYR A 192 -5.58 -11.26 -17.36
C TYR A 192 -6.13 -12.69 -17.51
N GLY A 193 -5.23 -13.67 -17.40
CA GLY A 193 -5.62 -15.08 -17.26
C GLY A 193 -6.14 -15.40 -15.85
N ASP A 194 -6.61 -16.65 -15.68
CA ASP A 194 -7.19 -17.10 -14.39
C ASP A 194 -6.24 -17.00 -13.21
N ALA A 195 -4.93 -17.18 -13.42
CA ALA A 195 -3.91 -17.08 -12.38
C ALA A 195 -3.71 -15.64 -11.84
N ASP A 196 -4.01 -14.63 -12.65
CA ASP A 196 -3.87 -13.23 -12.29
C ASP A 196 -5.23 -12.56 -11.98
N ARG A 197 -6.30 -13.35 -11.94
CA ARG A 197 -7.65 -12.85 -11.62
C ARG A 197 -7.67 -12.24 -10.21
N GLY A 198 -8.16 -11.01 -10.11
CA GLY A 198 -8.21 -10.26 -8.84
C GLY A 198 -7.03 -9.31 -8.63
N ARG A 199 -6.01 -9.29 -9.50
CA ARG A 199 -4.99 -8.25 -9.50
C ARG A 199 -5.55 -6.92 -9.98
N ALA A 200 -4.90 -5.82 -9.60
CA ALA A 200 -5.24 -4.50 -10.09
C ALA A 200 -5.14 -4.46 -11.62
N CYS A 201 -6.16 -3.94 -12.26
CA CYS A 201 -6.24 -3.74 -13.71
C CYS A 201 -6.47 -2.25 -14.02
N LYS A 202 -6.39 -1.89 -15.28
CA LYS A 202 -6.56 -0.51 -15.74
C LYS A 202 -7.90 0.06 -15.30
N GLU A 203 -8.98 -0.69 -15.43
CA GLU A 203 -10.33 -0.27 -15.04
C GLU A 203 -10.40 -0.01 -13.53
N ALA A 204 -9.76 -0.84 -12.71
CA ALA A 204 -9.70 -0.64 -11.26
C ALA A 204 -8.93 0.65 -10.90
N ALA A 205 -7.81 0.93 -11.60
CA ALA A 205 -7.06 2.16 -11.38
C ALA A 205 -7.86 3.40 -11.83
N MET A 206 -8.57 3.33 -12.94
CA MET A 206 -9.46 4.40 -13.40
C MET A 206 -10.62 4.64 -12.43
N ALA A 207 -11.22 3.58 -11.88
CA ALA A 207 -12.28 3.70 -10.88
C ALA A 207 -11.77 4.35 -9.59
N MET A 208 -10.60 3.96 -9.10
CA MET A 208 -9.99 4.59 -7.93
C MET A 208 -9.64 6.06 -8.20
N LEU A 209 -9.12 6.39 -9.38
CA LEU A 209 -8.83 7.77 -9.77
C LEU A 209 -10.11 8.62 -9.82
N ALA A 210 -11.21 8.06 -10.32
CA ALA A 210 -12.52 8.73 -10.33
C ALA A 210 -13.05 8.99 -8.90
N ASP A 211 -12.91 8.03 -7.97
CA ASP A 211 -13.29 8.20 -6.56
C ASP A 211 -12.47 9.30 -5.87
N ILE A 212 -11.16 9.34 -6.14
CA ILE A 212 -10.29 10.39 -5.61
C ILE A 212 -10.67 11.76 -6.16
N TYR A 213 -10.90 11.89 -7.46
CA TYR A 213 -11.37 13.14 -8.06
C TYR A 213 -12.73 13.56 -7.47
N LEU A 214 -13.66 12.62 -7.29
CA LEU A 214 -14.96 12.91 -6.69
C LEU A 214 -14.81 13.43 -5.25
N THR A 215 -13.89 12.87 -4.48
CA THR A 215 -13.57 13.32 -3.11
C THR A 215 -13.01 14.75 -3.10
N LEU A 216 -12.21 15.13 -4.09
CA LEU A 216 -11.60 16.45 -4.20
C LEU A 216 -12.48 17.49 -4.92
N ALA A 217 -13.48 17.06 -5.68
CA ALA A 217 -14.33 17.91 -6.53
C ALA A 217 -15.06 19.05 -5.79
N PRO A 218 -15.45 18.96 -4.51
CA PRO A 218 -16.02 20.10 -3.79
C PRO A 218 -15.12 21.34 -3.78
N ASN A 219 -13.79 21.13 -3.74
CA ASN A 219 -12.80 22.22 -3.76
C ASN A 219 -12.19 22.45 -5.15
N HIS A 220 -12.39 21.52 -6.10
CA HIS A 220 -11.82 21.53 -7.46
C HIS A 220 -12.89 21.14 -8.49
N ARG A 221 -13.79 22.06 -8.83
CA ARG A 221 -15.00 21.78 -9.61
C ARG A 221 -14.74 21.12 -10.96
N ASP A 222 -13.60 21.35 -11.58
CA ASP A 222 -13.24 20.74 -12.86
C ASP A 222 -13.10 19.21 -12.75
N TYR A 223 -12.85 18.68 -11.55
CA TYR A 223 -12.74 17.25 -11.32
C TYR A 223 -14.05 16.48 -11.54
N TYR A 224 -15.21 17.12 -11.46
CA TYR A 224 -16.47 16.46 -11.85
C TYR A 224 -16.45 16.01 -13.34
N ASN A 225 -15.84 16.79 -14.22
CA ASN A 225 -15.71 16.42 -15.65
C ASN A 225 -14.76 15.24 -15.83
N GLU A 226 -13.68 15.19 -15.06
CA GLU A 226 -12.74 14.07 -15.05
C GLU A 226 -13.42 12.78 -14.58
N VAL A 227 -14.24 12.85 -13.52
CA VAL A 227 -15.02 11.70 -13.03
C VAL A 227 -15.92 11.16 -14.13
N VAL A 228 -16.71 12.02 -14.79
CA VAL A 228 -17.61 11.63 -15.89
C VAL A 228 -16.83 10.97 -17.02
N THR A 229 -15.69 11.55 -17.40
CA THR A 229 -14.82 11.02 -18.45
C THR A 229 -14.30 9.63 -18.12
N LEU A 230 -13.77 9.45 -16.91
CA LEU A 230 -13.25 8.15 -16.45
C LEU A 230 -14.36 7.09 -16.39
N CYS A 231 -15.54 7.42 -15.83
CA CYS A 231 -16.67 6.49 -15.76
C CYS A 231 -17.14 6.06 -17.14
N ASN A 232 -17.25 6.99 -18.10
CA ASN A 232 -17.64 6.67 -19.49
C ASN A 232 -16.59 5.78 -20.16
N ASN A 233 -15.31 6.05 -19.94
CA ASN A 233 -14.23 5.23 -20.50
C ASN A 233 -14.24 3.82 -19.92
N ILE A 234 -14.51 3.64 -18.62
CA ILE A 234 -14.63 2.32 -17.99
C ILE A 234 -15.83 1.57 -18.57
N ALA A 235 -16.96 2.25 -18.75
CA ALA A 235 -18.18 1.64 -19.28
C ALA A 235 -18.03 1.20 -20.76
N ALA A 236 -17.08 1.76 -21.50
CA ALA A 236 -16.80 1.44 -22.89
C ALA A 236 -15.76 0.32 -23.07
N MET A 237 -15.12 -0.17 -22.00
CA MET A 237 -14.09 -1.23 -22.01
C MET A 237 -14.71 -2.62 -21.85
#